data_c4cd06c1c8c1cafa6a6da9501bee1e93
#
_entry.id   c4cd06c1c8c1cafa6a6da9501bee1e93
#
_cell.length_a   1.000
_cell.length_b   1.000
_cell.length_c   1.000
_cell.angle_alpha   90.00
_cell.angle_beta   90.00
_cell.angle_gamma   90.00
#
_symmetry.space_group_name_H-M   'P 1'
#
loop_
_entity.id
_entity.type
_entity.pdbx_description
1 polymer ?
#
loop_
_entity_poly.entity_id
_entity_poly.type
_entity_poly.pdbx_seq_one_letter_code
_entity_poly.pdbx_strand_id
1 'polypeptide(L)'
;MTLAATPAREDADVESSSELYARRFAGPVGQWFLELQTRLTLGCLSGLPPAAMVLDVGGGHAQLAPPLVDADYQVTVVGSDFSCGRRLAPLTSAGRSRFDVADLLALPYLDRSFDAVVCYRLLAHSIDWRRLVGELCRVARHRVVVDYPARRSMNVASEVLFRIKSSIERGSTRPFALYGRGEIAHAFEAAGFAVTAVRPQFFLPMALYRLAGSASLARAAEGLAGSLALTSLFGSPVIARADRRVDAGDARRG
;
A
#
# COMPACT_ATOMS: atom_id res chain seq x y z
N MET A 1 13.93 19.43 -34.19
CA MET A 1 14.25 18.22 -33.38
C MET A 1 13.59 18.41 -32.02
N THR A 2 12.37 17.88 -31.85
CA THR A 2 11.62 17.98 -30.58
C THR A 2 12.25 16.99 -29.62
N LEU A 3 12.89 17.48 -28.56
CA LEU A 3 13.34 16.62 -27.45
C LEU A 3 12.11 15.92 -26.89
N ALA A 4 12.03 14.61 -27.08
CA ALA A 4 11.02 13.80 -26.41
C ALA A 4 11.21 13.99 -24.91
N ALA A 5 10.19 14.53 -24.23
CA ALA A 5 10.20 14.67 -22.78
C ALA A 5 10.45 13.27 -22.19
N THR A 6 11.50 13.14 -21.37
CA THR A 6 11.74 11.91 -20.62
C THR A 6 10.45 11.59 -19.83
N PRO A 7 9.89 10.38 -19.93
CA PRO A 7 8.67 10.05 -19.22
C PRO A 7 8.90 10.29 -17.72
N ALA A 8 7.96 10.98 -17.09
CA ALA A 8 8.06 11.31 -15.66
C ALA A 8 8.15 9.99 -14.87
N ARG A 9 9.23 9.81 -14.13
CA ARG A 9 9.46 8.65 -13.25
C ARG A 9 8.56 8.77 -12.00
N GLU A 10 8.00 7.65 -11.55
CA GLU A 10 7.27 7.62 -10.29
C GLU A 10 8.23 7.73 -9.11
N ASP A 11 8.03 8.72 -8.25
CA ASP A 11 8.89 9.02 -7.10
C ASP A 11 8.08 9.38 -5.82
N ALA A 12 6.78 9.03 -5.81
CA ALA A 12 5.91 9.33 -4.69
C ALA A 12 6.30 8.58 -3.40
N ASP A 13 7.02 7.48 -3.52
CA ASP A 13 7.55 6.70 -2.41
C ASP A 13 8.69 7.40 -1.65
N VAL A 14 9.38 8.36 -2.26
CA VAL A 14 10.44 9.14 -1.60
C VAL A 14 9.88 9.92 -0.39
N GLU A 15 8.70 10.55 -0.56
CA GLU A 15 8.05 11.24 0.56
C GLU A 15 7.61 10.24 1.64
N SER A 16 6.93 9.15 1.26
CA SER A 16 6.41 8.17 2.21
C SER A 16 7.50 7.38 2.95
N SER A 17 8.72 7.31 2.39
CA SER A 17 9.89 6.67 3.00
C SER A 17 10.67 7.59 3.95
N SER A 18 10.31 8.89 4.01
CA SER A 18 11.04 9.88 4.81
C SER A 18 10.77 9.76 6.32
N GLU A 19 11.73 10.20 7.13
CA GLU A 19 11.57 10.30 8.59
C GLU A 19 10.44 11.27 8.98
N LEU A 20 10.25 12.34 8.20
CA LEU A 20 9.17 13.29 8.43
C LEU A 20 7.80 12.62 8.25
N TYR A 21 7.66 11.77 7.25
CA TYR A 21 6.44 11.00 7.04
C TYR A 21 6.23 9.96 8.17
N ALA A 22 7.27 9.26 8.57
CA ALA A 22 7.20 8.28 9.64
C ALA A 22 6.76 8.88 10.98
N ARG A 23 7.15 10.13 11.29
CA ARG A 23 6.68 10.86 12.48
C ARG A 23 5.16 11.03 12.52
N ARG A 24 4.46 10.93 11.39
CA ARG A 24 2.98 10.94 11.36
C ARG A 24 2.37 9.74 12.08
N PHE A 25 3.15 8.67 12.26
CA PHE A 25 2.74 7.45 12.96
C PHE A 25 3.40 7.32 14.33
N ALA A 26 4.00 8.38 14.84
CA ALA A 26 4.55 8.38 16.21
C ALA A 26 3.44 8.33 17.27
N GLY A 27 3.78 7.75 18.43
CA GLY A 27 2.89 7.60 19.57
C GLY A 27 1.89 6.43 19.46
N PRO A 28 1.16 6.16 20.54
CA PRO A 28 0.36 4.92 20.69
C PRO A 28 -0.73 4.76 19.63
N VAL A 29 -1.38 5.85 19.22
CA VAL A 29 -2.43 5.82 18.20
C VAL A 29 -1.82 5.52 16.82
N GLY A 30 -0.70 6.18 16.46
CA GLY A 30 -0.03 5.93 15.19
C GLY A 30 0.50 4.50 15.07
N GLN A 31 1.07 3.96 16.15
CA GLN A 31 1.51 2.56 16.22
C GLN A 31 0.33 1.60 16.04
N TRP A 32 -0.78 1.83 16.72
CA TRP A 32 -1.99 1.02 16.52
C TRP A 32 -2.48 1.02 15.07
N PHE A 33 -2.39 2.16 14.36
CA PHE A 33 -2.72 2.22 12.92
C PHE A 33 -1.82 1.29 12.10
N LEU A 34 -0.49 1.34 12.35
CA LEU A 34 0.47 0.50 11.64
C LEU A 34 0.27 -0.98 11.98
N GLU A 35 0.02 -1.31 13.25
CA GLU A 35 -0.27 -2.68 13.70
C GLU A 35 -1.52 -3.25 13.02
N LEU A 36 -2.60 -2.47 12.93
CA LEU A 36 -3.82 -2.90 12.25
C LEU A 36 -3.56 -3.18 10.77
N GLN A 37 -2.88 -2.26 10.08
CA GLN A 37 -2.51 -2.45 8.66
C GLN A 37 -1.67 -3.70 8.46
N THR A 38 -0.65 -3.88 9.27
CA THR A 38 0.23 -5.06 9.24
C THR A 38 -0.56 -6.35 9.43
N ARG A 39 -1.39 -6.43 10.47
CA ARG A 39 -2.23 -7.61 10.73
C ARG A 39 -3.18 -7.93 9.57
N LEU A 40 -3.82 -6.92 9.00
CA LEU A 40 -4.71 -7.10 7.85
C LEU A 40 -3.95 -7.54 6.60
N THR A 41 -2.74 -7.02 6.39
CA THR A 41 -1.86 -7.42 5.28
C THR A 41 -1.44 -8.88 5.41
N LEU A 42 -0.95 -9.29 6.57
CA LEU A 42 -0.59 -10.69 6.84
C LEU A 42 -1.80 -11.62 6.65
N GLY A 43 -2.99 -11.20 7.09
CA GLY A 43 -4.24 -11.92 6.81
C GLY A 43 -4.59 -12.00 5.32
N CYS A 44 -4.28 -10.96 4.53
CA CYS A 44 -4.43 -11.01 3.07
C CYS A 44 -3.40 -11.92 2.40
N LEU A 45 -2.22 -12.11 2.98
CA LEU A 45 -1.17 -12.99 2.47
C LEU A 45 -1.29 -14.43 2.96
N SER A 46 -2.18 -14.70 3.92
CA SER A 46 -2.40 -16.08 4.43
C SER A 46 -2.72 -17.06 3.30
N GLY A 47 -2.24 -18.30 3.46
CA GLY A 47 -2.38 -19.37 2.46
C GLY A 47 -1.33 -19.36 1.35
N LEU A 48 -0.37 -18.42 1.37
CA LEU A 48 0.86 -18.56 0.60
C LEU A 48 1.77 -19.63 1.24
N PRO A 49 2.59 -20.32 0.43
CA PRO A 49 3.53 -21.30 0.98
C PRO A 49 4.57 -20.64 1.92
N PRO A 50 5.17 -21.39 2.83
CA PRO A 50 6.35 -20.94 3.58
C PRO A 50 7.45 -20.46 2.64
N ALA A 51 8.20 -19.46 3.06
CA ALA A 51 9.26 -18.82 2.28
C ALA A 51 8.80 -18.26 0.91
N ALA A 52 7.49 -17.94 0.76
CA ALA A 52 6.99 -17.32 -0.46
C ALA A 52 7.72 -15.98 -0.72
N MET A 53 8.00 -15.70 -1.98
CA MET A 53 8.67 -14.48 -2.43
C MET A 53 7.67 -13.33 -2.46
N VAL A 54 7.89 -12.31 -1.64
CA VAL A 54 7.03 -11.11 -1.55
C VAL A 54 7.82 -9.88 -1.99
N LEU A 55 7.26 -9.13 -2.94
CA LEU A 55 7.77 -7.82 -3.34
C LEU A 55 6.97 -6.71 -2.64
N ASP A 56 7.65 -5.79 -1.95
CA ASP A 56 7.06 -4.59 -1.35
C ASP A 56 7.43 -3.37 -2.20
N VAL A 57 6.48 -2.87 -3.00
CA VAL A 57 6.69 -1.77 -3.95
C VAL A 57 6.42 -0.43 -3.28
N GLY A 58 7.43 0.44 -3.25
CA GLY A 58 7.40 1.70 -2.51
C GLY A 58 7.48 1.50 -0.99
N GLY A 59 7.96 0.32 -0.53
CA GLY A 59 7.98 -0.10 0.87
C GLY A 59 9.03 0.55 1.76
N GLY A 60 9.69 1.62 1.31
CA GLY A 60 10.79 2.29 2.03
C GLY A 60 10.41 2.87 3.40
N HIS A 61 9.11 2.99 3.73
CA HIS A 61 8.65 3.28 5.08
C HIS A 61 9.08 2.22 6.10
N ALA A 62 9.43 1.02 5.66
CA ALA A 62 9.84 -0.14 6.45
C ALA A 62 8.77 -0.61 7.46
N GLN A 63 7.48 -0.42 7.14
CA GLN A 63 6.39 -0.89 7.98
C GLN A 63 6.12 -2.38 7.80
N LEU A 64 6.12 -2.85 6.53
CA LEU A 64 5.72 -4.21 6.21
C LEU A 64 6.90 -5.17 6.13
N ALA A 65 8.07 -4.72 5.68
CA ALA A 65 9.22 -5.60 5.50
C ALA A 65 9.62 -6.37 6.77
N PRO A 66 9.74 -5.76 7.99
CA PRO A 66 10.05 -6.51 9.20
C PRO A 66 9.02 -7.62 9.51
N PRO A 67 7.71 -7.33 9.65
CA PRO A 67 6.74 -8.37 9.98
C PRO A 67 6.54 -9.42 8.87
N LEU A 68 6.81 -9.10 7.61
CA LEU A 68 6.80 -10.09 6.53
C LEU A 68 7.98 -11.05 6.66
N VAL A 69 9.17 -10.53 6.97
CA VAL A 69 10.36 -11.37 7.24
C VAL A 69 10.15 -12.23 8.49
N ASP A 70 9.54 -11.68 9.54
CA ASP A 70 9.23 -12.42 10.76
C ASP A 70 8.13 -13.49 10.55
N ALA A 71 7.31 -13.34 9.51
CA ALA A 71 6.34 -14.34 9.04
C ALA A 71 6.93 -15.34 8.02
N ASP A 72 8.27 -15.43 7.93
CA ASP A 72 9.02 -16.39 7.09
C ASP A 72 8.85 -16.17 5.58
N TYR A 73 8.54 -14.94 5.12
CA TYR A 73 8.56 -14.59 3.70
C TYR A 73 9.94 -14.13 3.25
N GLN A 74 10.30 -14.44 1.99
CA GLN A 74 11.47 -13.87 1.33
C GLN A 74 11.11 -12.49 0.76
N VAL A 75 11.58 -11.43 1.41
CA VAL A 75 11.14 -10.07 1.12
C VAL A 75 12.16 -9.32 0.28
N THR A 76 11.71 -8.84 -0.87
CA THR A 76 12.40 -7.81 -1.66
C THR A 76 11.59 -6.51 -1.56
N VAL A 77 12.26 -5.40 -1.26
CA VAL A 77 11.65 -4.07 -1.29
C VAL A 77 12.21 -3.31 -2.48
N VAL A 78 11.36 -2.65 -3.25
CA VAL A 78 11.79 -1.78 -4.34
C VAL A 78 11.32 -0.36 -4.10
N GLY A 79 12.24 0.60 -4.28
CA GLY A 79 11.96 2.03 -4.19
C GLY A 79 12.43 2.77 -5.44
N SER A 80 11.93 3.98 -5.62
CA SER A 80 12.32 4.81 -6.78
C SER A 80 13.70 5.45 -6.63
N ASP A 81 14.22 5.56 -5.41
CA ASP A 81 15.49 6.22 -5.09
C ASP A 81 16.21 5.49 -3.94
N PHE A 82 17.54 5.61 -3.91
CA PHE A 82 18.38 5.04 -2.84
C PHE A 82 17.98 5.52 -1.44
N SER A 83 17.48 6.75 -1.31
CA SER A 83 17.04 7.29 -0.03
C SER A 83 15.88 6.51 0.58
N CYS A 84 15.06 5.83 -0.23
CA CYS A 84 13.97 4.98 0.23
C CYS A 84 14.46 3.76 1.02
N GLY A 85 15.71 3.32 0.82
CA GLY A 85 16.30 2.18 1.51
C GLY A 85 16.77 2.46 2.94
N ARG A 86 16.85 3.72 3.38
CA ARG A 86 17.48 4.09 4.66
C ARG A 86 16.89 3.38 5.87
N ARG A 87 15.57 3.31 5.95
CA ARG A 87 14.86 2.67 7.07
C ARG A 87 14.92 1.14 7.03
N LEU A 88 15.30 0.57 5.89
CA LEU A 88 15.47 -0.86 5.68
C LEU A 88 16.87 -1.34 6.02
N ALA A 89 17.82 -0.42 6.26
CA ALA A 89 19.24 -0.76 6.50
C ALA A 89 19.43 -1.85 7.57
N PRO A 90 18.71 -1.89 8.71
CA PRO A 90 18.88 -2.97 9.69
C PRO A 90 18.55 -4.37 9.13
N LEU A 91 17.53 -4.48 8.27
CA LEU A 91 17.14 -5.75 7.66
C LEU A 91 18.07 -6.15 6.51
N THR A 92 18.43 -5.19 5.66
CA THR A 92 19.28 -5.45 4.50
C THR A 92 20.71 -5.77 4.90
N SER A 93 21.27 -5.06 5.90
CA SER A 93 22.60 -5.34 6.45
C SER A 93 22.67 -6.69 7.17
N ALA A 94 21.57 -7.16 7.74
CA ALA A 94 21.46 -8.49 8.33
C ALA A 94 21.20 -9.60 7.29
N GLY A 95 21.11 -9.27 6.00
CA GLY A 95 20.77 -10.22 4.93
C GLY A 95 19.36 -10.80 5.01
N ARG A 96 18.45 -10.17 5.77
CA ARG A 96 17.08 -10.65 6.00
C ARG A 96 16.09 -10.15 4.95
N SER A 97 16.43 -9.11 4.20
CA SER A 97 15.67 -8.61 3.07
C SER A 97 16.59 -8.02 2.01
N ARG A 98 16.07 -7.82 0.80
CA ARG A 98 16.76 -7.15 -0.29
C ARG A 98 16.09 -5.80 -0.56
N PHE A 99 16.90 -4.79 -0.94
CA PHE A 99 16.41 -3.50 -1.42
C PHE A 99 16.96 -3.21 -2.81
N ASP A 100 16.07 -2.93 -3.75
CA ASP A 100 16.38 -2.57 -5.13
C ASP A 100 15.88 -1.15 -5.42
N VAL A 101 16.52 -0.48 -6.40
CA VAL A 101 16.09 0.84 -6.90
C VAL A 101 15.68 0.71 -8.35
N ALA A 102 14.44 1.13 -8.67
CA ALA A 102 13.90 1.02 -10.02
C ALA A 102 12.86 2.10 -10.34
N ASP A 103 12.44 2.17 -11.62
CA ASP A 103 11.20 2.85 -11.99
C ASP A 103 10.01 1.98 -11.56
N LEU A 104 9.15 2.52 -10.69
CA LEU A 104 8.01 1.77 -10.16
C LEU A 104 6.89 1.58 -11.20
N LEU A 105 6.93 2.31 -12.31
CA LEU A 105 6.04 2.12 -13.47
C LEU A 105 6.64 1.19 -14.55
N ALA A 106 7.86 0.66 -14.33
CA ALA A 106 8.53 -0.29 -15.22
C ALA A 106 9.48 -1.17 -14.38
N LEU A 107 8.91 -2.08 -13.61
CA LEU A 107 9.65 -2.91 -12.65
C LEU A 107 10.64 -3.85 -13.37
N PRO A 108 11.92 -3.93 -12.94
CA PRO A 108 12.97 -4.69 -13.62
C PRO A 108 12.92 -6.20 -13.28
N TYR A 109 11.73 -6.74 -13.14
CA TYR A 109 11.52 -8.14 -12.79
C TYR A 109 10.75 -8.85 -13.90
N LEU A 110 10.96 -10.15 -14.04
CA LEU A 110 10.21 -10.99 -14.97
C LEU A 110 8.75 -11.12 -14.53
N ASP A 111 7.88 -11.43 -15.49
CA ASP A 111 6.49 -11.73 -15.22
C ASP A 111 6.38 -12.88 -14.21
N ARG A 112 5.44 -12.74 -13.26
CA ARG A 112 5.15 -13.76 -12.25
C ARG A 112 6.37 -14.20 -11.42
N SER A 113 7.33 -13.31 -11.17
CA SER A 113 8.56 -13.61 -10.43
C SER A 113 8.37 -13.61 -8.91
N PHE A 114 7.28 -13.02 -8.40
CA PHE A 114 6.96 -12.99 -6.97
C PHE A 114 5.63 -13.69 -6.69
N ASP A 115 5.55 -14.45 -5.61
CA ASP A 115 4.31 -15.13 -5.23
C ASP A 115 3.22 -14.12 -4.83
N ALA A 116 3.61 -13.04 -4.16
CA ALA A 116 2.74 -11.90 -3.90
C ALA A 116 3.48 -10.56 -4.04
N VAL A 117 2.71 -9.52 -4.31
CA VAL A 117 3.18 -8.13 -4.35
C VAL A 117 2.34 -7.29 -3.41
N VAL A 118 2.97 -6.48 -2.58
CA VAL A 118 2.31 -5.49 -1.72
C VAL A 118 2.72 -4.08 -2.15
N CYS A 119 1.78 -3.12 -2.09
CA CYS A 119 2.07 -1.73 -2.46
C CYS A 119 1.19 -0.80 -1.63
N TYR A 120 1.80 -0.07 -0.69
CA TYR A 120 1.08 0.80 0.23
C TYR A 120 1.49 2.25 0.09
N ARG A 121 0.52 3.17 0.29
CA ARG A 121 0.70 4.63 0.29
C ARG A 121 1.22 5.20 -1.03
N LEU A 122 1.15 4.44 -2.11
CA LEU A 122 1.67 4.85 -3.41
C LEU A 122 0.56 5.20 -4.40
N LEU A 123 -0.51 4.39 -4.49
CA LEU A 123 -1.57 4.58 -5.50
C LEU A 123 -2.15 6.00 -5.51
N ALA A 124 -2.43 6.56 -4.32
CA ALA A 124 -3.03 7.88 -4.19
C ALA A 124 -2.19 9.02 -4.78
N HIS A 125 -0.90 8.80 -4.90
CA HIS A 125 0.09 9.80 -5.32
C HIS A 125 0.73 9.49 -6.66
N SER A 126 0.43 8.32 -7.24
CA SER A 126 1.01 7.88 -8.49
C SER A 126 0.53 8.75 -9.66
N ILE A 127 1.47 9.11 -10.53
CA ILE A 127 1.21 9.86 -11.76
C ILE A 127 0.43 9.03 -12.76
N ASP A 128 0.62 7.71 -12.76
CA ASP A 128 -0.13 6.74 -13.58
C ASP A 128 -0.43 5.46 -12.76
N TRP A 129 -1.41 5.56 -11.88
CA TRP A 129 -1.77 4.48 -10.99
C TRP A 129 -2.27 3.21 -11.71
N ARG A 130 -2.86 3.35 -12.93
CA ARG A 130 -3.30 2.20 -13.71
C ARG A 130 -2.12 1.40 -14.25
N ARG A 131 -1.11 2.09 -14.76
CA ARG A 131 0.14 1.48 -15.17
C ARG A 131 0.85 0.82 -13.99
N LEU A 132 0.89 1.50 -12.83
CA LEU A 132 1.40 0.92 -11.59
C LEU A 132 0.68 -0.40 -11.26
N VAL A 133 -0.66 -0.42 -11.22
CA VAL A 133 -1.43 -1.66 -10.98
C VAL A 133 -1.09 -2.74 -12.01
N GLY A 134 -0.95 -2.38 -13.28
CA GLY A 134 -0.51 -3.30 -14.34
C GLY A 134 0.83 -3.94 -14.04
N GLU A 135 1.85 -3.16 -13.61
CA GLU A 135 3.17 -3.65 -13.25
C GLU A 135 3.15 -4.54 -12.00
N LEU A 136 2.39 -4.13 -10.95
CA LEU A 136 2.19 -4.97 -9.76
C LEU A 136 1.61 -6.34 -10.15
N CYS A 137 0.60 -6.36 -11.01
CA CYS A 137 -0.04 -7.59 -11.48
C CYS A 137 0.87 -8.40 -12.41
N ARG A 138 1.67 -7.75 -13.25
CA ARG A 138 2.61 -8.42 -14.16
C ARG A 138 3.61 -9.27 -13.39
N VAL A 139 4.25 -8.68 -12.37
CA VAL A 139 5.30 -9.35 -11.61
C VAL A 139 4.77 -10.31 -10.54
N ALA A 140 3.48 -10.20 -10.15
CA ALA A 140 2.85 -11.10 -9.19
C ALA A 140 2.44 -12.42 -9.84
N ARG A 141 2.77 -13.56 -9.21
CA ARG A 141 2.33 -14.89 -9.61
C ARG A 141 0.89 -15.17 -9.20
N HIS A 142 0.55 -14.88 -7.94
CA HIS A 142 -0.73 -15.27 -7.36
C HIS A 142 -1.54 -14.08 -6.85
N ARG A 143 -0.92 -13.11 -6.18
CA ARG A 143 -1.63 -12.14 -5.35
C ARG A 143 -1.02 -10.75 -5.38
N VAL A 144 -1.89 -9.75 -5.38
CA VAL A 144 -1.52 -8.34 -5.18
C VAL A 144 -2.34 -7.79 -4.01
N VAL A 145 -1.68 -7.07 -3.09
CA VAL A 145 -2.34 -6.37 -1.97
C VAL A 145 -1.96 -4.90 -2.03
N VAL A 146 -2.95 -4.04 -2.12
CA VAL A 146 -2.74 -2.59 -2.18
C VAL A 146 -3.56 -1.87 -1.14
N ASP A 147 -3.13 -0.67 -0.72
CA ASP A 147 -4.01 0.25 -0.04
C ASP A 147 -4.38 1.45 -0.91
N TYR A 148 -5.56 2.01 -0.68
CA TYR A 148 -6.01 3.23 -1.33
C TYR A 148 -7.00 4.01 -0.47
N PRO A 149 -7.03 5.34 -0.57
CA PRO A 149 -8.04 6.16 0.09
C PRO A 149 -9.38 6.04 -0.63
N ALA A 150 -10.43 5.71 0.12
CA ALA A 150 -11.76 5.53 -0.43
C ALA A 150 -12.47 6.87 -0.69
N ARG A 151 -13.10 7.01 -1.87
CA ARG A 151 -13.92 8.18 -2.21
C ARG A 151 -15.13 8.32 -1.29
N ARG A 152 -15.73 7.22 -0.84
CA ARG A 152 -16.78 7.17 0.17
C ARG A 152 -16.18 6.96 1.55
N SER A 153 -15.73 8.03 2.17
CA SER A 153 -15.11 7.97 3.50
C SER A 153 -15.40 9.25 4.26
N MET A 154 -15.61 9.15 5.56
CA MET A 154 -15.64 10.30 6.47
C MET A 154 -14.30 11.05 6.51
N ASN A 155 -13.22 10.38 6.09
CA ASN A 155 -11.88 10.95 6.07
C ASN A 155 -11.63 11.93 4.91
N VAL A 156 -12.45 11.90 3.85
CA VAL A 156 -12.27 12.73 2.64
C VAL A 156 -12.18 14.22 2.98
N ALA A 157 -13.08 14.73 3.80
CA ALA A 157 -13.09 16.14 4.16
C ALA A 157 -11.84 16.57 4.92
N SER A 158 -11.38 15.76 5.87
CA SER A 158 -10.18 16.05 6.67
C SER A 158 -8.89 15.89 5.88
N GLU A 159 -8.81 14.91 4.99
CA GLU A 159 -7.64 14.69 4.13
C GLU A 159 -7.52 15.81 3.08
N VAL A 160 -8.63 16.23 2.47
CA VAL A 160 -8.66 17.36 1.52
C VAL A 160 -8.27 18.67 2.22
N LEU A 161 -8.87 18.98 3.38
CA LEU A 161 -8.51 20.18 4.16
C LEU A 161 -7.05 20.20 4.60
N PHE A 162 -6.54 19.08 5.10
CA PHE A 162 -5.13 18.98 5.51
C PHE A 162 -4.16 19.17 4.33
N ARG A 163 -4.55 18.71 3.13
CA ARG A 163 -3.73 18.83 1.92
C ARG A 163 -3.75 20.22 1.32
N ILE A 164 -4.91 20.88 1.28
CA ILE A 164 -4.98 22.30 0.87
C ILE A 164 -4.00 23.10 1.73
N LYS A 165 -4.01 22.89 3.05
CA LYS A 165 -3.08 23.55 3.97
C LYS A 165 -1.61 23.17 3.71
N SER A 166 -1.30 21.88 3.49
CA SER A 166 0.07 21.43 3.26
C SER A 166 0.60 21.78 1.87
N SER A 167 -0.26 21.86 0.86
CA SER A 167 0.13 22.33 -0.49
C SER A 167 0.45 23.82 -0.51
N ILE A 168 -0.30 24.62 0.25
CA ILE A 168 -0.02 26.07 0.40
C ILE A 168 1.30 26.28 1.15
N GLU A 169 1.59 25.45 2.16
CA GLU A 169 2.80 25.60 2.99
C GLU A 169 4.07 25.02 2.35
N ARG A 170 3.99 24.07 1.41
CA ARG A 170 5.17 23.33 0.88
C ARG A 170 5.32 23.33 -0.64
N GLY A 171 4.41 23.94 -1.39
CA GLY A 171 4.50 23.97 -2.86
C GLY A 171 4.47 22.59 -3.54
N SER A 172 3.97 21.55 -2.87
CA SER A 172 3.87 20.20 -3.43
C SER A 172 2.73 20.15 -4.44
N THR A 173 3.06 19.90 -5.72
CA THR A 173 2.12 19.81 -6.86
C THR A 173 1.63 18.38 -7.12
N ARG A 174 1.90 17.41 -6.22
CA ARG A 174 1.54 16.01 -6.46
C ARG A 174 0.04 15.79 -6.40
N PRO A 175 -0.52 15.03 -7.38
CA PRO A 175 -1.92 14.66 -7.36
C PRO A 175 -2.22 13.80 -6.12
N PHE A 176 -3.43 13.90 -5.62
CA PHE A 176 -3.99 12.96 -4.66
C PHE A 176 -5.34 12.47 -5.17
N ALA A 177 -5.36 11.19 -5.50
CA ALA A 177 -6.55 10.57 -6.02
C ALA A 177 -7.29 9.79 -4.93
N LEU A 178 -8.63 9.90 -4.95
CA LEU A 178 -9.55 9.08 -4.17
C LEU A 178 -10.22 8.08 -5.12
N TYR A 179 -10.36 6.85 -4.67
CA TYR A 179 -10.84 5.76 -5.53
C TYR A 179 -12.19 5.22 -5.09
N GLY A 180 -13.03 4.88 -6.08
CA GLY A 180 -14.19 4.01 -5.91
C GLY A 180 -13.76 2.54 -5.94
N ARG A 181 -14.47 1.67 -5.19
CA ARG A 181 -14.18 0.21 -5.21
C ARG A 181 -14.24 -0.37 -6.62
N GLY A 182 -15.20 0.09 -7.46
CA GLY A 182 -15.34 -0.35 -8.84
C GLY A 182 -14.18 0.06 -9.73
N GLU A 183 -13.58 1.23 -9.53
CA GLU A 183 -12.42 1.67 -10.32
C GLU A 183 -11.19 0.79 -10.06
N ILE A 184 -10.95 0.47 -8.79
CA ILE A 184 -9.86 -0.43 -8.39
C ILE A 184 -10.11 -1.84 -8.93
N ALA A 185 -11.34 -2.37 -8.78
CA ALA A 185 -11.69 -3.69 -9.30
C ALA A 185 -11.48 -3.77 -10.82
N HIS A 186 -11.94 -2.76 -11.56
CA HIS A 186 -11.78 -2.72 -13.02
C HIS A 186 -10.30 -2.67 -13.46
N ALA A 187 -9.44 -1.92 -12.74
CA ALA A 187 -8.01 -1.88 -13.05
C ALA A 187 -7.34 -3.25 -12.85
N PHE A 188 -7.69 -3.96 -11.77
CA PHE A 188 -7.22 -5.33 -11.54
C PHE A 188 -7.76 -6.32 -12.58
N GLU A 189 -9.03 -6.20 -12.94
CA GLU A 189 -9.65 -7.03 -13.97
C GLU A 189 -8.97 -6.90 -15.33
N ALA A 190 -8.65 -5.66 -15.72
CA ALA A 190 -7.91 -5.39 -16.96
C ALA A 190 -6.51 -6.02 -16.95
N ALA A 191 -5.92 -6.26 -15.76
CA ALA A 191 -4.61 -6.90 -15.58
C ALA A 191 -4.71 -8.42 -15.31
N GLY A 192 -5.89 -9.04 -15.45
CA GLY A 192 -6.08 -10.48 -15.27
C GLY A 192 -6.23 -10.94 -13.81
N PHE A 193 -6.55 -10.01 -12.88
CA PHE A 193 -6.79 -10.31 -11.46
C PHE A 193 -8.25 -10.04 -11.08
N ALA A 194 -8.71 -10.65 -9.99
CA ALA A 194 -10.00 -10.37 -9.39
C ALA A 194 -9.81 -9.90 -7.96
N VAL A 195 -10.49 -8.83 -7.55
CA VAL A 195 -10.50 -8.39 -6.14
C VAL A 195 -11.31 -9.39 -5.34
N THR A 196 -10.65 -10.13 -4.44
CA THR A 196 -11.24 -11.21 -3.64
C THR A 196 -11.47 -10.82 -2.18
N ALA A 197 -10.81 -9.77 -1.69
CA ALA A 197 -11.07 -9.24 -0.36
C ALA A 197 -10.89 -7.72 -0.33
N VAL A 198 -11.75 -7.06 0.44
CA VAL A 198 -11.70 -5.61 0.70
C VAL A 198 -11.80 -5.41 2.20
N ARG A 199 -10.84 -4.67 2.77
CA ARG A 199 -10.72 -4.41 4.22
C ARG A 199 -10.62 -2.92 4.48
N PRO A 200 -11.73 -2.20 4.63
CA PRO A 200 -11.73 -0.81 5.12
C PRO A 200 -11.17 -0.76 6.54
N GLN A 201 -10.39 0.28 6.88
CA GLN A 201 -9.62 0.25 8.11
C GLN A 201 -10.21 1.11 9.22
N PHE A 202 -10.37 2.41 8.99
CA PHE A 202 -10.75 3.36 10.05
C PHE A 202 -11.95 4.17 9.62
N PHE A 203 -12.95 4.29 10.51
CA PHE A 203 -14.14 5.11 10.27
C PHE A 203 -13.83 6.59 10.41
N LEU A 204 -13.18 6.98 11.52
CA LEU A 204 -12.83 8.38 11.79
C LEU A 204 -11.43 8.74 11.23
N PRO A 205 -11.20 10.04 10.95
CA PRO A 205 -9.87 10.55 10.63
C PRO A 205 -8.85 10.27 11.74
N MET A 206 -7.61 9.96 11.36
CA MET A 206 -6.49 9.76 12.29
C MET A 206 -6.34 10.93 13.29
N ALA A 207 -6.58 12.16 12.83
CA ALA A 207 -6.50 13.35 13.69
C ALA A 207 -7.47 13.27 14.87
N LEU A 208 -8.69 12.76 14.68
CA LEU A 208 -9.67 12.62 15.75
C LEU A 208 -9.26 11.55 16.75
N TYR A 209 -8.72 10.42 16.28
CA TYR A 209 -8.18 9.40 17.19
C TYR A 209 -7.00 9.92 18.01
N ARG A 210 -6.16 10.78 17.42
CA ARG A 210 -5.05 11.42 18.16
C ARG A 210 -5.51 12.41 19.20
N LEU A 211 -6.58 13.17 18.91
CA LEU A 211 -7.18 14.08 19.90
C LEU A 211 -7.72 13.32 21.12
N ALA A 212 -8.18 12.08 20.95
CA ALA A 212 -8.58 11.24 22.08
C ALA A 212 -7.39 10.86 23.00
N GLY A 213 -6.13 11.04 22.55
CA GLY A 213 -4.91 10.86 23.34
C GLY A 213 -4.61 9.43 23.78
N SER A 214 -5.52 8.48 23.52
CA SER A 214 -5.46 7.11 24.01
C SER A 214 -5.77 6.10 22.90
N ALA A 215 -4.87 5.13 22.71
CA ALA A 215 -5.11 4.02 21.78
C ALA A 215 -6.29 3.12 22.24
N SER A 216 -6.54 3.01 23.53
CA SER A 216 -7.66 2.23 24.07
C SER A 216 -9.00 2.87 23.72
N LEU A 217 -9.14 4.19 23.89
CA LEU A 217 -10.34 4.91 23.46
C LEU A 217 -10.53 4.87 21.96
N ALA A 218 -9.45 5.00 21.18
CA ALA A 218 -9.49 4.89 19.73
C ALA A 218 -9.97 3.49 19.28
N ARG A 219 -9.47 2.42 19.90
CA ARG A 219 -9.92 1.03 19.64
C ARG A 219 -11.39 0.82 20.03
N ALA A 220 -11.84 1.38 21.15
CA ALA A 220 -13.22 1.26 21.58
C ALA A 220 -14.17 1.98 20.60
N ALA A 221 -13.82 3.21 20.18
CA ALA A 221 -14.58 3.96 19.19
C ALA A 221 -14.66 3.23 17.84
N GLU A 222 -13.53 2.66 17.37
CA GLU A 222 -13.49 1.88 16.14
C GLU A 222 -14.27 0.56 16.27
N GLY A 223 -14.21 -0.10 17.42
CA GLY A 223 -15.01 -1.29 17.72
C GLY A 223 -16.52 -1.01 17.65
N LEU A 224 -16.96 0.12 18.18
CA LEU A 224 -18.36 0.56 18.08
C LEU A 224 -18.73 0.89 16.62
N ALA A 225 -17.89 1.61 15.90
CA ALA A 225 -18.10 1.89 14.47
C ALA A 225 -18.17 0.60 13.65
N GLY A 226 -17.33 -0.38 13.97
CA GLY A 226 -17.34 -1.70 13.35
C GLY A 226 -18.62 -2.49 13.62
N SER A 227 -19.13 -2.50 14.86
CA SER A 227 -20.38 -3.17 15.22
C SER A 227 -21.61 -2.56 14.52
N LEU A 228 -21.54 -1.27 14.20
CA LEU A 228 -22.56 -0.56 13.42
C LEU A 228 -22.34 -0.62 11.90
N ALA A 229 -21.39 -1.44 11.45
CA ALA A 229 -20.95 -1.55 10.04
C ALA A 229 -20.43 -0.24 9.39
N LEU A 230 -20.22 0.82 10.17
CA LEU A 230 -19.76 2.12 9.64
C LEU A 230 -18.37 2.04 9.04
N THR A 231 -17.44 1.31 9.68
CA THR A 231 -16.10 1.07 9.13
C THR A 231 -16.16 0.31 7.81
N SER A 232 -17.06 -0.67 7.69
CA SER A 232 -17.21 -1.46 6.46
C SER A 232 -17.71 -0.64 5.28
N LEU A 233 -18.55 0.38 5.55
CA LEU A 233 -19.15 1.23 4.53
C LEU A 233 -18.30 2.46 4.19
N PHE A 234 -17.68 3.07 5.20
CA PHE A 234 -17.05 4.39 5.11
C PHE A 234 -15.60 4.42 5.60
N GLY A 235 -15.01 3.29 5.96
CA GLY A 235 -13.64 3.22 6.44
C GLY A 235 -12.61 3.52 5.35
N SER A 236 -11.51 4.20 5.74
CA SER A 236 -10.38 4.56 4.88
C SER A 236 -9.09 4.64 5.71
N PRO A 237 -7.93 4.29 5.13
CA PRO A 237 -7.76 3.70 3.80
C PRO A 237 -8.37 2.29 3.71
N VAL A 238 -8.50 1.81 2.49
CA VAL A 238 -9.00 0.46 2.21
C VAL A 238 -7.84 -0.42 1.75
N ILE A 239 -7.68 -1.60 2.35
CA ILE A 239 -6.80 -2.63 1.82
C ILE A 239 -7.62 -3.52 0.88
N ALA A 240 -7.14 -3.68 -0.37
CA ALA A 240 -7.69 -4.62 -1.32
C ALA A 240 -6.70 -5.73 -1.62
N ARG A 241 -7.18 -6.96 -1.58
CA ARG A 241 -6.49 -8.14 -2.11
C ARG A 241 -7.11 -8.50 -3.45
N ALA A 242 -6.26 -8.67 -4.44
CA ALA A 242 -6.61 -9.21 -5.73
C ALA A 242 -5.81 -10.49 -5.99
N ASP A 243 -6.47 -11.54 -6.42
CA ASP A 243 -5.86 -12.81 -6.78
C ASP A 243 -5.92 -12.99 -8.31
N ARG A 244 -4.88 -13.61 -8.89
CA ARG A 244 -4.82 -13.89 -10.33
C ARG A 244 -5.98 -14.80 -10.71
N ARG A 245 -6.68 -14.46 -11.77
CA ARG A 245 -7.71 -15.33 -12.35
C ARG A 245 -7.02 -16.59 -12.89
N VAL A 246 -7.55 -17.75 -12.52
CA VAL A 246 -7.13 -19.03 -13.12
C VAL A 246 -7.78 -19.10 -14.49
N ASP A 247 -6.99 -19.08 -15.54
CA ASP A 247 -7.51 -19.32 -16.89
C ASP A 247 -8.10 -20.74 -16.94
N ALA A 248 -9.32 -20.86 -17.43
CA ALA A 248 -10.03 -22.15 -17.52
C ALA A 248 -9.28 -23.22 -18.37
N GLY A 249 -8.18 -22.82 -19.02
CA GLY A 249 -7.30 -23.70 -19.78
C GLY A 249 -6.22 -24.41 -18.95
N ASP A 250 -5.83 -23.87 -17.79
CA ASP A 250 -4.74 -24.43 -16.97
C ASP A 250 -5.26 -25.55 -16.03
N ALA A 251 -6.56 -25.54 -15.72
CA ALA A 251 -7.21 -26.56 -14.90
C ALA A 251 -7.32 -27.96 -15.59
N ARG A 252 -6.90 -28.08 -16.86
CA ARG A 252 -6.91 -29.36 -17.61
C ARG A 252 -5.53 -30.01 -17.76
N ARG A 253 -4.49 -29.44 -17.15
CA ARG A 253 -3.10 -29.95 -17.27
C ARG A 253 -2.48 -30.35 -15.93
N GLY A 254 -3.27 -30.43 -14.85
CA GLY A 254 -2.83 -30.90 -13.52
C GLY A 254 -3.36 -32.30 -13.21
#